data_13b39fda5766d291658ea30518c466f0
#
_entry.id   13b39fda5766d291658ea30518c466f0
#
_cell.length_a   1.000
_cell.length_b   1.000
_cell.length_c   1.000
_cell.angle_alpha   90.00
_cell.angle_beta   90.00
_cell.angle_gamma   90.00
#
_symmetry.space_group_name_H-M   'P 1'
#
loop_
_entity.id
_entity.type
_entity.pdbx_description
1 polymer ?
#
loop_
_entity_poly.entity_id
_entity_poly.type
_entity_poly.pdbx_seq_one_letter_code
_entity_poly.pdbx_strand_id
1 'polypeptide(L)'
;SYGLKFGKQSGNFLWSYSQQYADDKFDPSDLGFFTNNNFLDQVAEFHYNIYKPSSWYNQLLSYFNVLYSRRATPGSFQTFSIEGGPYVQFKNLWSAEINGIYTAAKNDFYESRNGQVYKAPESYSFVLYINPNRAKAYNFGGNIRYREQELFKGKEYNFYFFQNLRINDKIAFGLDLNFNPNYNYVNWVAAQGDKAIFSKYDRRTVENSFDAKYTFTNLMGFTVVLRHYW
;
A
#
# COMPACT_ATOMS: atom_id res chain seq x y z
N SER A 1 -16.42 16.93 12.57
CA SER A 1 -16.14 15.55 12.11
C SER A 1 -16.69 14.52 13.09
N TYR A 2 -16.99 13.31 12.62
CA TYR A 2 -17.35 12.16 13.45
C TYR A 2 -16.92 10.85 12.78
N GLY A 3 -16.78 9.80 13.60
CA GLY A 3 -16.55 8.43 13.15
C GLY A 3 -17.45 7.45 13.89
N LEU A 4 -17.97 6.45 13.17
CA LEU A 4 -18.75 5.34 13.69
C LEU A 4 -18.14 4.05 13.19
N LYS A 5 -17.95 3.05 14.07
CA LYS A 5 -17.52 1.70 13.67
C LYS A 5 -18.27 0.66 14.51
N PHE A 6 -18.79 -0.36 13.87
CA PHE A 6 -19.40 -1.53 14.52
C PHE A 6 -19.12 -2.79 13.71
N GLY A 7 -19.21 -3.94 14.35
CA GLY A 7 -18.94 -5.22 13.68
C GLY A 7 -18.81 -6.39 14.64
N LYS A 8 -18.56 -7.54 14.07
CA LYS A 8 -18.32 -8.79 14.79
C LYS A 8 -16.82 -8.98 15.04
N GLN A 9 -16.43 -9.16 16.30
CA GLN A 9 -15.04 -9.20 16.75
C GLN A 9 -14.53 -10.61 17.16
N SER A 10 -15.35 -11.66 17.03
CA SER A 10 -14.99 -13.00 17.46
C SER A 10 -15.40 -14.08 16.45
N GLY A 11 -14.68 -15.21 16.48
CA GLY A 11 -14.85 -16.35 15.58
C GLY A 11 -13.97 -16.24 14.33
N ASN A 12 -14.11 -17.19 13.42
CA ASN A 12 -13.30 -17.25 12.21
C ASN A 12 -13.73 -16.21 11.15
N PHE A 13 -15.03 -15.93 11.09
CA PHE A 13 -15.58 -14.89 10.23
C PHE A 13 -15.84 -13.62 11.03
N LEU A 14 -15.14 -12.55 10.68
CA LEU A 14 -15.26 -11.23 11.27
C LEU A 14 -15.75 -10.27 10.20
N TRP A 15 -16.46 -9.24 10.61
CA TRP A 15 -16.83 -8.15 9.72
C TRP A 15 -16.94 -6.85 10.50
N SER A 16 -16.69 -5.76 9.84
CA SER A 16 -16.95 -4.44 10.37
C SER A 16 -17.48 -3.49 9.29
N TYR A 17 -18.26 -2.53 9.74
CA TYR A 17 -18.63 -1.36 8.95
C TYR A 17 -18.18 -0.13 9.69
N SER A 18 -17.57 0.79 8.98
CA SER A 18 -17.18 2.08 9.51
C SER A 18 -17.64 3.22 8.59
N GLN A 19 -18.01 4.33 9.20
CA GLN A 19 -18.33 5.57 8.52
C GLN A 19 -17.52 6.70 9.15
N GLN A 20 -16.86 7.49 8.33
CA GLN A 20 -16.15 8.70 8.73
C GLN A 20 -16.72 9.89 7.97
N TYR A 21 -16.90 10.99 8.68
CA TYR A 21 -17.40 12.22 8.14
C TYR A 21 -16.54 13.40 8.58
N ALA A 22 -16.20 14.24 7.63
CA ALA A 22 -15.63 15.55 7.88
C ALA A 22 -16.26 16.56 6.90
N ASP A 23 -16.58 17.73 7.39
CA ASP A 23 -17.03 18.84 6.56
C ASP A 23 -15.87 19.63 5.95
N ASP A 24 -16.18 20.63 5.15
CA ASP A 24 -15.20 21.51 4.50
C ASP A 24 -14.50 22.47 5.47
N LYS A 25 -15.01 22.60 6.69
CA LYS A 25 -14.42 23.41 7.76
C LYS A 25 -13.49 22.63 8.68
N PHE A 26 -13.49 21.31 8.54
CA PHE A 26 -12.62 20.45 9.32
C PHE A 26 -11.14 20.69 8.93
N ASP A 27 -10.38 21.22 9.86
CA ASP A 27 -8.95 21.51 9.67
C ASP A 27 -8.15 20.90 10.82
N PRO A 28 -7.56 19.70 10.62
CA PRO A 28 -6.68 19.08 11.59
C PRO A 28 -5.20 19.48 11.39
N SER A 29 -4.89 20.62 10.76
CA SER A 29 -3.54 21.04 10.36
C SER A 29 -2.55 21.11 11.51
N ASP A 30 -3.04 21.35 12.74
CA ASP A 30 -2.21 21.35 13.96
C ASP A 30 -1.58 19.96 14.25
N LEU A 31 -2.14 18.88 13.67
CA LEU A 31 -1.68 17.51 13.84
C LEU A 31 -0.82 17.02 12.67
N GLY A 32 -0.60 17.85 11.66
CA GLY A 32 0.15 17.50 10.45
C GLY A 32 -0.49 18.05 9.17
N PHE A 33 0.12 17.72 8.03
CA PHE A 33 -0.38 18.16 6.73
C PHE A 33 -1.50 17.24 6.24
N PHE A 34 -2.72 17.77 6.08
CA PHE A 34 -3.88 17.06 5.55
C PHE A 34 -4.27 17.63 4.19
N THR A 35 -4.48 16.75 3.24
CA THR A 35 -4.85 17.11 1.86
C THR A 35 -6.32 16.94 1.56
N ASN A 36 -7.06 16.30 2.46
CA ASN A 36 -8.46 15.96 2.22
C ASN A 36 -9.33 16.23 3.45
N ASN A 37 -10.23 17.16 3.31
CA ASN A 37 -11.37 17.38 4.19
C ASN A 37 -12.67 17.20 3.37
N ASN A 38 -13.83 17.48 3.95
CA ASN A 38 -15.10 17.45 3.25
C ASN A 38 -15.43 16.09 2.61
N PHE A 39 -15.41 15.03 3.42
CA PHE A 39 -15.66 13.67 2.96
C PHE A 39 -16.71 12.93 3.81
N LEU A 40 -17.33 11.96 3.20
CA LEU A 40 -18.09 10.90 3.83
C LEU A 40 -17.58 9.59 3.27
N ASP A 41 -16.81 8.87 4.10
CA ASP A 41 -16.22 7.58 3.76
C ASP A 41 -16.99 6.47 4.45
N GLN A 42 -17.30 5.42 3.72
CA GLN A 42 -17.93 4.20 4.19
C GLN A 42 -17.07 3.01 3.83
N VAL A 43 -16.69 2.21 4.84
CA VAL A 43 -15.86 1.04 4.64
C VAL A 43 -16.55 -0.18 5.24
N ALA A 44 -16.68 -1.22 4.43
CA ALA A 44 -17.08 -2.55 4.88
C ALA A 44 -15.86 -3.48 4.78
N GLU A 45 -15.53 -4.12 5.90
CA GLU A 45 -14.38 -5.04 6.02
C GLU A 45 -14.89 -6.43 6.37
N PHE A 46 -14.37 -7.44 5.72
CA PHE A 46 -14.67 -8.85 5.97
C PHE A 46 -13.37 -9.62 6.10
N HIS A 47 -13.29 -10.50 7.10
CA HIS A 47 -12.15 -11.37 7.31
C HIS A 47 -12.63 -12.81 7.53
N TYR A 48 -11.92 -13.76 6.94
CA TYR A 48 -12.09 -15.17 7.24
C TYR A 48 -10.75 -15.78 7.61
N ASN A 49 -10.61 -16.16 8.90
CA ASN A 49 -9.33 -16.53 9.49
C ASN A 49 -9.38 -17.96 10.01
N ILE A 50 -8.44 -18.78 9.60
CA ILE A 50 -8.24 -20.14 10.08
C ILE A 50 -6.91 -20.17 10.84
N TYR A 51 -7.01 -20.17 12.16
CA TYR A 51 -5.85 -20.21 13.06
C TYR A 51 -5.45 -21.65 13.47
N LYS A 52 -6.34 -22.64 13.22
CA LYS A 52 -6.03 -24.04 13.51
C LYS A 52 -5.06 -24.58 12.45
N PRO A 53 -3.83 -24.98 12.84
CA PRO A 53 -2.86 -25.50 11.90
C PRO A 53 -3.34 -26.77 11.19
N SER A 54 -2.92 -26.94 9.93
CA SER A 54 -3.09 -28.17 9.14
C SER A 54 -1.73 -28.83 8.88
N SER A 55 -1.69 -29.84 8.03
CA SER A 55 -0.45 -30.53 7.65
C SER A 55 0.57 -29.65 6.94
N TRP A 56 0.13 -28.63 6.17
CA TRP A 56 0.99 -27.81 5.33
C TRP A 56 1.04 -26.32 5.72
N TYR A 57 0.07 -25.82 6.50
CA TYR A 57 0.06 -24.42 6.96
C TYR A 57 -0.06 -24.32 8.50
N ASN A 58 0.36 -23.17 9.04
CA ASN A 58 0.11 -22.76 10.42
C ASN A 58 -1.18 -21.96 10.53
N GLN A 59 -1.41 -21.04 9.58
CA GLN A 59 -2.63 -20.24 9.52
C GLN A 59 -2.94 -19.82 8.08
N LEU A 60 -4.24 -19.62 7.81
CA LEU A 60 -4.77 -19.02 6.59
C LEU A 60 -5.62 -17.83 7.01
N LEU A 61 -5.34 -16.68 6.42
CA LEU A 61 -6.10 -15.46 6.66
C LEU A 61 -6.57 -14.94 5.31
N SER A 62 -7.75 -14.35 5.29
CA SER A 62 -8.23 -13.66 4.10
C SER A 62 -9.00 -12.42 4.52
N TYR A 63 -8.93 -11.40 3.67
CA TYR A 63 -9.70 -10.20 3.88
C TYR A 63 -10.33 -9.73 2.57
N PHE A 64 -11.39 -8.96 2.71
CA PHE A 64 -12.09 -8.31 1.63
C PHE A 64 -12.67 -6.99 2.14
N ASN A 65 -12.25 -5.89 1.52
CA ASN A 65 -12.64 -4.53 1.89
C ASN A 65 -13.37 -3.85 0.74
N VAL A 66 -14.40 -3.09 1.07
CA VAL A 66 -15.12 -2.23 0.13
C VAL A 66 -15.10 -0.81 0.69
N LEU A 67 -14.56 0.12 -0.08
CA LEU A 67 -14.58 1.55 0.22
C LEU A 67 -15.52 2.26 -0.75
N TYR A 68 -16.43 3.05 -0.19
CA TYR A 68 -17.18 4.07 -0.91
C TYR A 68 -16.93 5.43 -0.28
N SER A 69 -16.52 6.41 -1.07
CA SER A 69 -16.25 7.77 -0.63
C SER A 69 -16.95 8.80 -1.50
N ARG A 70 -17.47 9.84 -0.85
CA ARG A 70 -18.02 11.03 -1.52
C ARG A 70 -17.64 12.29 -0.75
N ARG A 71 -17.69 13.43 -1.41
CA ARG A 71 -17.69 14.71 -0.69
C ARG A 71 -18.95 14.83 0.16
N ALA A 72 -18.81 15.43 1.33
CA ALA A 72 -19.94 15.71 2.20
C ALA A 72 -20.81 16.83 1.63
N THR A 73 -20.16 17.90 1.14
CA THR A 73 -20.83 19.10 0.59
C THR A 73 -20.06 19.68 -0.60
N PRO A 74 -20.67 19.82 -1.80
CA PRO A 74 -21.89 19.14 -2.24
C PRO A 74 -21.67 17.63 -2.31
N GLY A 75 -22.73 16.83 -2.18
CA GLY A 75 -22.67 15.37 -2.22
C GLY A 75 -22.24 14.84 -3.58
N SER A 76 -20.90 14.76 -3.82
CA SER A 76 -20.32 14.32 -5.08
C SER A 76 -19.50 13.07 -4.88
N PHE A 77 -19.63 12.08 -5.77
CA PHE A 77 -18.83 10.86 -5.76
C PHE A 77 -17.32 11.18 -5.80
N GLN A 78 -16.54 10.52 -4.93
CA GLN A 78 -15.08 10.60 -4.93
C GLN A 78 -14.47 9.30 -5.45
N THR A 79 -14.65 8.20 -4.73
CA THR A 79 -14.04 6.93 -5.11
C THR A 79 -14.87 5.73 -4.66
N PHE A 80 -14.73 4.65 -5.38
CA PHE A 80 -15.16 3.31 -4.99
C PHE A 80 -14.01 2.35 -5.24
N SER A 81 -13.67 1.53 -4.25
CA SER A 81 -12.66 0.50 -4.42
C SER A 81 -13.04 -0.79 -3.70
N ILE A 82 -12.55 -1.87 -4.25
CA ILE A 82 -12.62 -3.21 -3.66
C ILE A 82 -11.19 -3.72 -3.60
N GLU A 83 -10.81 -4.26 -2.45
CA GLU A 83 -9.52 -4.94 -2.29
C GLU A 83 -9.66 -6.19 -1.44
N GLY A 84 -8.78 -7.15 -1.67
CA GLY A 84 -8.75 -8.33 -0.85
C GLY A 84 -7.81 -9.40 -1.38
N GLY A 85 -7.59 -10.38 -0.51
CA GLY A 85 -6.77 -11.51 -0.86
C GLY A 85 -6.47 -12.45 0.30
N PRO A 86 -5.95 -13.65 -0.02
CA PRO A 86 -5.51 -14.62 0.95
C PRO A 86 -4.05 -14.40 1.38
N TYR A 87 -3.79 -14.71 2.64
CA TYR A 87 -2.48 -14.87 3.24
C TYR A 87 -2.34 -16.29 3.79
N VAL A 88 -1.19 -16.90 3.58
CA VAL A 88 -0.83 -18.20 4.14
C VAL A 88 0.51 -18.14 4.86
N GLN A 89 0.60 -18.70 6.06
CA GLN A 89 1.86 -19.03 6.69
C GLN A 89 2.08 -20.54 6.66
N PHE A 90 3.12 -20.97 5.98
CA PHE A 90 3.51 -22.38 5.86
C PHE A 90 4.16 -22.93 7.14
N LYS A 91 4.27 -24.27 7.24
CA LYS A 91 4.92 -24.95 8.39
C LYS A 91 6.37 -24.55 8.60
N ASN A 92 7.08 -24.22 7.54
CA ASN A 92 8.48 -23.78 7.57
C ASN A 92 8.64 -22.29 7.93
N LEU A 93 7.54 -21.60 8.33
CA LEU A 93 7.44 -20.19 8.69
C LEU A 93 7.67 -19.22 7.50
N TRP A 94 7.68 -19.70 6.27
CA TRP A 94 7.50 -18.84 5.12
C TRP A 94 6.04 -18.39 5.03
N SER A 95 5.81 -17.23 4.44
CA SER A 95 4.45 -16.80 4.13
C SER A 95 4.33 -16.23 2.73
N ALA A 96 3.15 -16.37 2.17
CA ALA A 96 2.76 -15.75 0.91
C ALA A 96 1.44 -15.01 1.08
N GLU A 97 1.30 -13.89 0.38
CA GLU A 97 0.07 -13.10 0.33
C GLU A 97 -0.17 -12.66 -1.11
N ILE A 98 -1.41 -12.79 -1.54
CA ILE A 98 -1.88 -12.25 -2.82
C ILE A 98 -2.91 -11.20 -2.50
N ASN A 99 -2.81 -10.02 -3.11
CA ASN A 99 -3.76 -8.94 -2.96
C ASN A 99 -4.19 -8.41 -4.32
N GLY A 100 -5.50 -8.35 -4.55
CA GLY A 100 -6.12 -7.72 -5.71
C GLY A 100 -6.83 -6.45 -5.30
N ILE A 101 -6.68 -5.37 -6.09
CA ILE A 101 -7.33 -4.08 -5.87
C ILE A 101 -7.99 -3.64 -7.18
N TYR A 102 -9.28 -3.36 -7.12
CA TYR A 102 -10.00 -2.64 -8.14
C TYR A 102 -10.38 -1.26 -7.62
N THR A 103 -10.13 -0.23 -8.39
CA THR A 103 -10.59 1.15 -8.12
C THR A 103 -11.36 1.63 -9.33
N ALA A 104 -12.62 1.97 -9.15
CA ALA A 104 -13.45 2.55 -10.21
C ALA A 104 -12.92 3.93 -10.64
N ALA A 105 -13.30 4.37 -11.82
CA ALA A 105 -13.05 5.75 -12.24
C ALA A 105 -13.57 6.71 -11.16
N LYS A 106 -12.73 7.66 -10.74
CA LYS A 106 -12.97 8.50 -9.57
C LYS A 106 -12.83 9.98 -9.86
N ASN A 107 -13.40 10.80 -9.01
CA ASN A 107 -13.21 12.24 -8.99
C ASN A 107 -12.20 12.61 -7.91
N ASP A 108 -11.06 13.13 -8.32
CA ASP A 108 -10.06 13.69 -7.41
C ASP A 108 -10.20 15.22 -7.40
N PHE A 109 -10.58 15.77 -6.27
CA PHE A 109 -10.86 17.19 -6.10
C PHE A 109 -9.62 17.99 -5.68
N TYR A 110 -8.50 17.34 -5.47
CA TYR A 110 -7.29 17.94 -4.91
C TYR A 110 -6.10 17.89 -5.86
N GLU A 111 -5.99 16.85 -6.70
CA GLU A 111 -4.82 16.63 -7.56
C GLU A 111 -4.57 17.78 -8.55
N SER A 112 -5.63 18.41 -9.04
CA SER A 112 -5.52 19.54 -9.98
C SER A 112 -4.96 20.82 -9.35
N ARG A 113 -5.03 20.98 -8.03
CA ARG A 113 -4.48 22.09 -7.23
C ARG A 113 -5.00 23.50 -7.60
N ASN A 114 -6.03 23.58 -8.43
CA ASN A 114 -6.65 24.84 -8.90
C ASN A 114 -8.18 24.79 -8.79
N GLY A 115 -8.73 23.85 -8.00
CA GLY A 115 -10.17 23.68 -7.81
C GLY A 115 -10.88 22.90 -8.92
N GLN A 116 -10.20 22.51 -9.98
CA GLN A 116 -10.75 21.62 -11.00
C GLN A 116 -10.79 20.18 -10.51
N VAL A 117 -11.72 19.40 -11.05
CA VAL A 117 -11.85 17.97 -10.72
C VAL A 117 -11.01 17.15 -11.71
N TYR A 118 -10.03 16.42 -11.19
CA TYR A 118 -9.32 15.42 -11.98
C TYR A 118 -10.13 14.12 -12.02
N LYS A 119 -10.56 13.71 -13.20
CA LYS A 119 -11.23 12.43 -13.41
C LYS A 119 -10.17 11.34 -13.60
N ALA A 120 -9.79 10.73 -12.49
CA ALA A 120 -8.83 9.63 -12.53
C ALA A 120 -9.50 8.37 -13.11
N PRO A 121 -8.78 7.63 -13.97
CA PRO A 121 -9.31 6.42 -14.61
C PRO A 121 -9.50 5.30 -13.60
N GLU A 122 -10.30 4.31 -14.01
CA GLU A 122 -10.32 3.04 -13.28
C GLU A 122 -8.97 2.34 -13.36
N SER A 123 -8.68 1.54 -12.34
CA SER A 123 -7.42 0.80 -12.26
C SER A 123 -7.59 -0.54 -11.57
N TYR A 124 -6.76 -1.49 -12.01
CA TYR A 124 -6.61 -2.81 -11.43
C TYR A 124 -5.19 -2.97 -10.92
N SER A 125 -5.03 -3.44 -9.71
CA SER A 125 -3.72 -3.73 -9.13
C SER A 125 -3.69 -5.14 -8.56
N PHE A 126 -2.54 -5.77 -8.71
CA PHE A 126 -2.27 -7.09 -8.16
C PHE A 126 -0.91 -7.06 -7.47
N VAL A 127 -0.84 -7.64 -6.28
CA VAL A 127 0.40 -7.72 -5.50
C VAL A 127 0.59 -9.13 -5.00
N LEU A 128 1.79 -9.66 -5.18
CA LEU A 128 2.26 -10.91 -4.57
C LEU A 128 3.38 -10.61 -3.60
N TYR A 129 3.25 -11.00 -2.35
CA TYR A 129 4.29 -10.95 -1.33
C TYR A 129 4.78 -12.35 -1.00
N ILE A 130 6.10 -12.49 -0.88
CA ILE A 130 6.77 -13.70 -0.37
C ILE A 130 7.68 -13.29 0.78
N ASN A 131 7.39 -13.78 1.98
CA ASN A 131 8.19 -13.49 3.16
C ASN A 131 8.86 -14.75 3.69
N PRO A 132 10.16 -14.69 4.00
CA PRO A 132 10.92 -15.83 4.46
C PRO A 132 10.72 -16.08 5.96
N ASN A 133 11.20 -17.23 6.40
CA ASN A 133 11.48 -17.46 7.80
C ASN A 133 12.70 -16.64 8.25
N ARG A 134 12.45 -15.51 8.91
CA ARG A 134 13.48 -14.56 9.36
C ARG A 134 14.37 -15.10 10.50
N ALA A 135 14.05 -16.24 11.11
CA ALA A 135 14.90 -16.89 12.10
C ALA A 135 16.15 -17.55 11.46
N LYS A 136 16.13 -17.80 10.15
CA LYS A 136 17.28 -18.37 9.44
C LYS A 136 18.42 -17.38 9.32
N ALA A 137 19.66 -17.88 9.40
CA ALA A 137 20.87 -17.05 9.23
C ALA A 137 20.92 -16.35 7.85
N TYR A 138 20.45 -17.03 6.81
CA TYR A 138 20.19 -16.46 5.50
C TYR A 138 18.72 -16.55 5.17
N ASN A 139 18.15 -15.44 4.74
CA ASN A 139 16.77 -15.36 4.30
C ASN A 139 16.61 -14.33 3.17
N PHE A 140 15.63 -14.53 2.31
CA PHE A 140 15.31 -13.64 1.20
C PHE A 140 13.80 -13.65 0.94
N GLY A 141 13.29 -12.58 0.37
CA GLY A 141 11.90 -12.44 0.02
C GLY A 141 11.67 -11.20 -0.83
N GLY A 142 10.42 -10.82 -1.00
CA GLY A 142 10.10 -9.64 -1.78
C GLY A 142 8.64 -9.57 -2.18
N ASN A 143 8.35 -8.65 -3.09
CA ASN A 143 7.03 -8.53 -3.70
C ASN A 143 7.13 -8.14 -5.17
N ILE A 144 6.07 -8.49 -5.88
CA ILE A 144 5.82 -8.05 -7.24
C ILE A 144 4.45 -7.37 -7.23
N ARG A 145 4.41 -6.13 -7.72
CA ARG A 145 3.17 -5.40 -7.94
C ARG A 145 3.01 -5.10 -9.42
N TYR A 146 1.81 -5.27 -9.90
CA TYR A 146 1.34 -4.81 -11.19
C TYR A 146 0.11 -3.92 -10.98
N ARG A 147 0.05 -2.79 -11.69
CA ARG A 147 -1.13 -1.94 -11.77
C ARG A 147 -1.33 -1.49 -13.21
N GLU A 148 -2.57 -1.55 -13.66
CA GLU A 148 -2.99 -1.02 -14.95
C GLU A 148 -4.08 0.03 -14.74
N GLN A 149 -3.99 1.11 -15.51
CA GLN A 149 -4.99 2.17 -15.56
C GLN A 149 -5.59 2.23 -16.96
N GLU A 150 -6.92 2.33 -17.04
CA GLU A 150 -7.60 2.31 -18.34
C GLU A 150 -7.23 3.50 -19.23
N LEU A 151 -7.15 4.71 -18.64
CA LEU A 151 -6.74 5.90 -19.38
C LEU A 151 -5.27 5.81 -19.80
N PHE A 152 -5.00 6.02 -21.10
CA PHE A 152 -3.68 5.93 -21.72
C PHE A 152 -3.01 4.54 -21.60
N LYS A 153 -3.72 3.53 -21.12
CA LYS A 153 -3.15 2.19 -20.87
C LYS A 153 -1.89 2.24 -20.01
N GLY A 154 -1.95 3.07 -18.96
CA GLY A 154 -0.86 3.23 -18.01
C GLY A 154 -0.57 1.93 -17.27
N LYS A 155 0.70 1.53 -17.21
CA LYS A 155 1.15 0.31 -16.54
C LYS A 155 2.26 0.63 -15.56
N GLU A 156 2.07 0.21 -14.32
CA GLU A 156 3.04 0.38 -13.25
C GLU A 156 3.46 -0.98 -12.73
N TYR A 157 4.76 -1.20 -12.64
CA TYR A 157 5.34 -2.39 -12.05
C TYR A 157 6.21 -1.99 -10.87
N ASN A 158 6.25 -2.83 -9.85
CA ASN A 158 7.22 -2.77 -8.78
C ASN A 158 7.76 -4.17 -8.55
N PHE A 159 9.06 -4.30 -8.59
CA PHE A 159 9.81 -5.52 -8.25
C PHE A 159 10.70 -5.18 -7.05
N TYR A 160 10.36 -5.71 -5.90
CA TYR A 160 11.16 -5.55 -4.70
C TYR A 160 11.69 -6.91 -4.26
N PHE A 161 12.99 -6.97 -4.05
CA PHE A 161 13.69 -8.16 -3.56
C PHE A 161 14.62 -7.76 -2.43
N PHE A 162 14.61 -8.52 -1.36
CA PHE A 162 15.53 -8.34 -0.26
C PHE A 162 16.21 -9.65 0.14
N GLN A 163 17.40 -9.56 0.69
CA GLN A 163 18.11 -10.65 1.34
C GLN A 163 18.82 -10.16 2.57
N ASN A 164 18.86 -11.04 3.59
CA ASN A 164 19.54 -10.79 4.85
C ASN A 164 20.47 -11.98 5.14
N LEU A 165 21.69 -11.67 5.55
CA LEU A 165 22.68 -12.64 5.98
C LEU A 165 23.18 -12.28 7.36
N ARG A 166 22.90 -13.13 8.35
CA ARG A 166 23.47 -13.05 9.69
C ARG A 166 24.58 -14.05 9.82
N ILE A 167 25.83 -13.55 9.86
CA ILE A 167 27.01 -14.39 10.03
C ILE A 167 27.06 -14.98 11.45
N ASN A 168 26.81 -14.11 12.43
CA ASN A 168 26.74 -14.46 13.86
C ASN A 168 25.90 -13.39 14.61
N ASP A 169 25.91 -13.41 15.93
CA ASP A 169 25.14 -12.45 16.74
C ASP A 169 25.66 -11.01 16.68
N LYS A 170 26.86 -10.80 16.10
CA LYS A 170 27.48 -9.48 15.98
C LYS A 170 27.48 -8.92 14.57
N ILE A 171 27.44 -9.77 13.55
CA ILE A 171 27.64 -9.36 12.14
C ILE A 171 26.42 -9.77 11.32
N ALA A 172 25.80 -8.77 10.68
CA ALA A 172 24.72 -8.98 9.75
C ALA A 172 24.84 -8.05 8.53
N PHE A 173 24.35 -8.52 7.39
CA PHE A 173 24.27 -7.77 6.14
C PHE A 173 22.86 -7.82 5.59
N GLY A 174 22.44 -6.73 4.94
CA GLY A 174 21.20 -6.63 4.18
C GLY A 174 21.45 -6.11 2.77
N LEU A 175 20.65 -6.56 1.83
CA LEU A 175 20.61 -6.04 0.46
C LEU A 175 19.13 -5.91 0.05
N ASP A 176 18.75 -4.71 -0.35
CA ASP A 176 17.44 -4.41 -0.92
C ASP A 176 17.60 -3.94 -2.36
N LEU A 177 16.82 -4.50 -3.26
CA LEU A 177 16.75 -4.13 -4.66
C LEU A 177 15.31 -3.75 -4.99
N ASN A 178 15.11 -2.57 -5.54
CA ASN A 178 13.80 -2.09 -5.95
C ASN A 178 13.85 -1.54 -7.37
N PHE A 179 13.01 -2.08 -8.25
CA PHE A 179 12.90 -1.68 -9.63
C PHE A 179 11.45 -1.34 -9.98
N ASN A 180 11.21 -0.11 -10.44
CA ASN A 180 9.88 0.42 -10.71
C ASN A 180 9.78 0.98 -12.14
N PRO A 181 9.55 0.15 -13.17
CA PRO A 181 9.23 0.60 -14.50
C PRO A 181 7.75 0.98 -14.59
N ASN A 182 7.47 2.22 -14.99
CA ASN A 182 6.14 2.76 -15.19
C ASN A 182 6.01 3.27 -16.62
N TYR A 183 4.96 2.84 -17.31
CA TYR A 183 4.70 3.20 -18.70
C TYR A 183 3.42 4.04 -18.80
N ASN A 184 3.43 5.08 -19.62
CA ASN A 184 2.33 6.03 -19.75
C ASN A 184 1.87 6.61 -18.40
N TYR A 185 2.82 6.85 -17.51
CA TYR A 185 2.56 7.41 -16.18
C TYR A 185 2.08 8.85 -16.31
N VAL A 186 0.98 9.17 -15.63
CA VAL A 186 0.37 10.51 -15.64
C VAL A 186 0.61 11.18 -14.30
N ASN A 187 1.13 12.40 -14.34
CA ASN A 187 1.40 13.21 -13.15
C ASN A 187 1.06 14.67 -13.38
N TRP A 188 0.61 15.34 -12.33
CA TRP A 188 0.39 16.78 -12.34
C TRP A 188 1.72 17.54 -12.55
N VAL A 189 1.67 18.61 -13.35
CA VAL A 189 2.83 19.45 -13.66
C VAL A 189 2.63 20.87 -13.16
N ALA A 190 1.53 21.50 -13.55
CA ALA A 190 1.26 22.90 -13.26
C ALA A 190 -0.24 23.21 -13.32
N ALA A 191 -0.62 24.34 -12.74
CA ALA A 191 -1.89 24.99 -13.00
C ALA A 191 -1.65 26.31 -13.75
N GLN A 192 -2.43 26.54 -14.78
CA GLN A 192 -2.41 27.78 -15.56
C GLN A 192 -3.84 28.33 -15.69
N GLY A 193 -4.17 29.29 -14.86
CA GLY A 193 -5.53 29.77 -14.72
C GLY A 193 -6.47 28.64 -14.25
N ASP A 194 -7.53 28.44 -15.00
CA ASP A 194 -8.52 27.38 -14.77
C ASP A 194 -8.13 26.00 -15.33
N LYS A 195 -6.95 25.88 -15.95
CA LYS A 195 -6.48 24.64 -16.55
C LYS A 195 -5.45 23.95 -15.65
N ALA A 196 -5.63 22.66 -15.40
CA ALA A 196 -4.62 21.80 -14.80
C ALA A 196 -3.87 21.05 -15.91
N ILE A 197 -2.55 21.11 -15.88
CA ILE A 197 -1.65 20.49 -16.86
C ILE A 197 -1.08 19.21 -16.26
N PHE A 198 -1.26 18.12 -16.98
CA PHE A 198 -0.69 16.81 -16.64
C PHE A 198 0.29 16.37 -17.72
N SER A 199 1.38 15.77 -17.32
CA SER A 199 2.32 15.11 -18.23
C SER A 199 2.04 13.61 -18.29
N LYS A 200 2.35 13.01 -19.44
CA LYS A 200 2.39 11.57 -19.64
C LYS A 200 3.80 11.18 -20.08
N TYR A 201 4.44 10.28 -19.36
CA TYR A 201 5.81 9.85 -19.61
C TYR A 201 6.08 8.43 -19.10
N ASP A 202 7.15 7.84 -19.59
CA ASP A 202 7.68 6.61 -19.04
C ASP A 202 8.73 6.94 -17.98
N ARG A 203 8.65 6.26 -16.85
CA ARG A 203 9.61 6.41 -15.76
C ARG A 203 10.16 5.06 -15.35
N ARG A 204 11.46 4.99 -15.17
CA ARG A 204 12.13 3.84 -14.58
C ARG A 204 12.91 4.31 -13.37
N THR A 205 12.75 3.63 -12.26
CA THR A 205 13.49 3.94 -11.04
C THR A 205 14.14 2.67 -10.53
N VAL A 206 15.41 2.75 -10.24
CA VAL A 206 16.18 1.68 -9.59
C VAL A 206 16.69 2.21 -8.26
N GLU A 207 16.43 1.50 -7.19
CA GLU A 207 16.94 1.81 -5.87
C GLU A 207 17.61 0.56 -5.31
N ASN A 208 18.87 0.68 -4.94
CA ASN A 208 19.64 -0.38 -4.29
C ASN A 208 20.09 0.11 -2.93
N SER A 209 19.88 -0.68 -1.90
CA SER A 209 20.38 -0.40 -0.55
C SER A 209 21.16 -1.59 -0.05
N PHE A 210 22.37 -1.32 0.43
CA PHE A 210 23.19 -2.29 1.15
C PHE A 210 23.40 -1.80 2.57
N ASP A 211 23.17 -2.66 3.55
CA ASP A 211 23.47 -2.38 4.94
C ASP A 211 24.42 -3.41 5.54
N ALA A 212 25.31 -2.92 6.40
CA ALA A 212 26.21 -3.75 7.18
C ALA A 212 26.11 -3.32 8.65
N LYS A 213 25.86 -4.27 9.53
CA LYS A 213 25.73 -4.06 10.96
C LYS A 213 26.78 -4.83 11.72
N TYR A 214 27.45 -4.13 12.65
CA TYR A 214 28.33 -4.75 13.63
C TYR A 214 27.93 -4.35 15.05
N THR A 215 27.70 -5.33 15.92
CA THR A 215 27.34 -5.16 17.33
C THR A 215 28.56 -5.43 18.18
N PHE A 216 29.13 -4.39 18.82
CA PHE A 216 30.27 -4.49 19.73
C PHE A 216 29.85 -5.12 21.06
N THR A 217 28.80 -4.55 21.67
CA THR A 217 28.22 -4.98 22.94
C THR A 217 26.69 -4.88 22.87
N ASN A 218 25.99 -5.30 23.90
CA ASN A 218 24.53 -5.13 23.99
C ASN A 218 24.06 -3.66 24.00
N LEU A 219 24.98 -2.72 24.24
CA LEU A 219 24.68 -1.29 24.32
C LEU A 219 25.32 -0.48 23.17
N MET A 220 26.18 -1.10 22.34
CA MET A 220 26.92 -0.38 21.30
C MET A 220 26.96 -1.17 20.01
N GLY A 221 26.57 -0.53 18.93
CA GLY A 221 26.61 -1.07 17.57
C GLY A 221 26.97 -0.01 16.54
N PHE A 222 27.39 -0.47 15.37
CA PHE A 222 27.70 0.35 14.21
C PHE A 222 26.90 -0.17 13.03
N THR A 223 26.28 0.73 12.26
CA THR A 223 25.55 0.40 11.05
C THR A 223 25.97 1.34 9.93
N VAL A 224 26.32 0.78 8.79
CA VAL A 224 26.56 1.51 7.54
C VAL A 224 25.41 1.19 6.60
N VAL A 225 24.84 2.21 5.96
CA VAL A 225 23.85 2.06 4.90
C VAL A 225 24.33 2.81 3.67
N LEU A 226 24.48 2.09 2.58
CA LEU A 226 24.79 2.64 1.27
C LEU A 226 23.55 2.54 0.38
N ARG A 227 23.11 3.68 -0.18
CA ARG A 227 21.98 3.74 -1.09
C ARG A 227 22.39 4.30 -2.43
N HIS A 228 21.89 3.67 -3.48
CA HIS A 228 22.10 4.07 -4.86
C HIS A 228 20.74 4.21 -5.55
N TYR A 229 20.51 5.36 -6.16
CA TYR A 229 19.29 5.70 -6.90
C TYR A 229 19.64 5.97 -8.36
N TRP A 230 18.85 5.45 -9.24
CA TRP A 230 18.99 5.67 -10.67
C TRP A 230 17.62 5.77 -11.35
#